data_8f1907399bcff3f1ea418180352f9708
#
_entry.id   8f1907399bcff3f1ea418180352f9708
#
_cell.length_a   1.000
_cell.length_b   1.000
_cell.length_c   1.000
_cell.angle_alpha   90.00
_cell.angle_beta   90.00
_cell.angle_gamma   90.00
#
_symmetry.space_group_name_H-M   'P 1'
#
loop_
_entity.id
_entity.type
_entity.pdbx_description
1 polymer ?
#
loop_
_entity_poly.entity_id
_entity_poly.type
_entity_poly.pdbx_seq_one_letter_code
_entity_poly.pdbx_strand_id
1 'polypeptide(L)'
;MRKNKKRNHQKHPVPNHKYKDRLFRLVFNNKRDLLDLYNALNNTCYENPNDLEVNTLEDAVYLSMKNDISFLIGGTLNLYEHQSTYNPNMPLRGLIYLARLYDGYVETKNINLYSSSLKKLPIPQYFVFYNGTKEQPDETILQLTDAFESVSDNRQPCLQCTAVMLNINYGHNLALMEKCQRLKEYSIFVDTVRIQCKKTSDPRHAVTKAVDICIEKEILRDVLVKHKAEVISMVLTSFNQKAYEEDLKNQYKEGIEEGINLGQKEIVLHMLHSGNSPEQ
;
A
#
# COMPACT_ATOMS: atom_id res chain seq x y z
N MET A 1 -1.49 38.09 38.66
CA MET A 1 -1.23 38.06 37.19
C MET A 1 -0.60 36.72 36.81
N ARG A 2 -1.36 35.76 36.29
CA ARG A 2 -0.86 34.47 35.80
C ARG A 2 -0.58 34.61 34.30
N LYS A 3 0.67 34.49 33.90
CA LYS A 3 1.10 34.51 32.50
C LYS A 3 0.69 33.20 31.83
N ASN A 4 -0.28 33.24 30.91
CA ASN A 4 -0.60 32.16 29.98
C ASN A 4 0.58 31.93 29.04
N LYS A 5 1.33 30.85 29.22
CA LYS A 5 2.26 30.33 28.22
C LYS A 5 1.45 29.69 27.09
N LYS A 6 1.30 30.37 25.95
CA LYS A 6 0.84 29.78 24.70
C LYS A 6 1.83 28.67 24.32
N ARG A 7 1.39 27.41 24.39
CA ARG A 7 2.13 26.29 23.77
C ARG A 7 2.04 26.47 22.25
N ASN A 8 3.17 26.80 21.64
CA ASN A 8 3.34 26.73 20.19
C ASN A 8 3.20 25.24 19.79
N HIS A 9 2.06 24.85 19.22
CA HIS A 9 1.95 23.61 18.51
C HIS A 9 2.74 23.76 17.21
N GLN A 10 3.99 23.31 17.20
CA GLN A 10 4.69 23.03 15.95
C GLN A 10 3.87 22.00 15.19
N LYS A 11 3.31 22.42 14.05
CA LYS A 11 2.64 21.49 13.11
C LYS A 11 3.73 20.55 12.59
N HIS A 12 3.79 19.32 13.13
CA HIS A 12 4.61 18.27 12.55
C HIS A 12 4.08 17.95 11.15
N PRO A 13 4.97 17.81 10.14
CA PRO A 13 4.53 17.46 8.80
C PRO A 13 3.79 16.13 8.84
N VAL A 14 2.60 16.09 8.24
CA VAL A 14 1.79 14.87 8.12
C VAL A 14 2.60 13.83 7.33
N PRO A 15 2.81 12.62 7.89
CA PRO A 15 3.65 11.60 7.24
C PRO A 15 3.06 11.19 5.89
N ASN A 16 3.87 11.17 4.84
CA ASN A 16 3.48 10.71 3.53
C ASN A 16 3.62 9.19 3.44
N HIS A 17 2.52 8.44 3.62
CA HIS A 17 2.47 6.97 3.57
C HIS A 17 2.90 6.33 2.23
N LYS A 18 3.31 7.12 1.22
CA LYS A 18 3.33 6.75 -0.20
C LYS A 18 4.71 6.56 -0.83
N TYR A 19 5.80 6.34 -0.05
CA TYR A 19 7.11 6.24 -0.71
C TYR A 19 7.30 4.95 -1.50
N LYS A 20 6.80 3.81 -0.99
CA LYS A 20 6.91 2.52 -1.68
C LYS A 20 6.02 2.48 -2.91
N ASP A 21 4.83 3.05 -2.81
CA ASP A 21 3.92 3.21 -3.92
C ASP A 21 4.57 4.12 -4.99
N ARG A 22 5.24 5.21 -4.58
CA ARG A 22 6.00 6.08 -5.49
C ARG A 22 7.17 5.35 -6.14
N LEU A 23 7.92 4.56 -5.37
CA LEU A 23 9.03 3.76 -5.89
C LEU A 23 8.54 2.69 -6.86
N PHE A 24 7.46 1.98 -6.54
CA PHE A 24 6.85 0.99 -7.42
C PHE A 24 6.41 1.64 -8.74
N ARG A 25 5.70 2.79 -8.67
CA ARG A 25 5.34 3.57 -9.86
C ARG A 25 6.57 4.06 -10.64
N LEU A 26 7.63 4.47 -9.97
CA LEU A 26 8.88 4.89 -10.64
C LEU A 26 9.53 3.73 -11.40
N VAL A 27 9.51 2.53 -10.83
CA VAL A 27 10.07 1.31 -11.45
C VAL A 27 9.24 0.86 -12.65
N PHE A 28 7.91 1.00 -12.57
CA PHE A 28 6.97 0.61 -13.63
C PHE A 28 6.38 1.80 -14.40
N ASN A 29 7.13 2.92 -14.49
CA ASN A 29 6.63 4.14 -15.15
C ASN A 29 6.67 4.07 -16.69
N ASN A 30 7.38 3.11 -17.26
CA ASN A 30 7.41 2.94 -18.70
C ASN A 30 6.50 1.78 -19.16
N LYS A 31 5.93 1.94 -20.35
CA LYS A 31 4.98 0.98 -20.90
C LYS A 31 5.58 -0.41 -21.15
N ARG A 32 6.88 -0.52 -21.40
CA ARG A 32 7.52 -1.81 -21.65
C ARG A 32 7.56 -2.66 -20.39
N ASP A 33 8.09 -2.11 -19.29
CA ASP A 33 8.15 -2.82 -18.01
C ASP A 33 6.76 -3.18 -17.49
N LEU A 34 5.77 -2.27 -17.73
CA LEU A 34 4.38 -2.51 -17.35
C LEU A 34 3.75 -3.64 -18.20
N LEU A 35 4.06 -3.70 -19.49
CA LEU A 35 3.63 -4.77 -20.38
C LEU A 35 4.22 -6.13 -19.97
N ASP A 36 5.51 -6.16 -19.63
CA ASP A 36 6.18 -7.36 -19.17
C ASP A 36 5.56 -7.88 -17.86
N LEU A 37 5.20 -6.97 -16.95
CA LEU A 37 4.46 -7.33 -15.72
C LEU A 37 3.06 -7.89 -16.04
N TYR A 38 2.31 -7.24 -16.95
CA TYR A 38 1.00 -7.72 -17.38
C TYR A 38 1.09 -9.12 -18.01
N ASN A 39 2.04 -9.33 -18.93
CA ASN A 39 2.27 -10.62 -19.58
C ASN A 39 2.60 -11.71 -18.54
N ALA A 40 3.46 -11.40 -17.57
CA ALA A 40 3.83 -12.34 -16.51
C ALA A 40 2.64 -12.77 -15.63
N LEU A 41 1.76 -11.82 -15.29
CA LEU A 41 0.57 -12.06 -14.46
C LEU A 41 -0.52 -12.86 -15.20
N ASN A 42 -0.70 -12.58 -16.49
CA ASN A 42 -1.81 -13.12 -17.29
C ASN A 42 -1.39 -14.29 -18.20
N ASN A 43 -0.12 -14.69 -18.18
CA ASN A 43 0.44 -15.68 -19.11
C ASN A 43 0.18 -15.34 -20.58
N THR A 44 0.31 -14.06 -20.91
CA THR A 44 0.17 -13.51 -22.27
C THR A 44 1.52 -13.14 -22.85
N CYS A 45 1.57 -12.79 -24.14
CA CYS A 45 2.80 -12.43 -24.85
C CYS A 45 2.57 -11.23 -25.78
N TYR A 46 1.97 -10.15 -25.26
CA TYR A 46 1.88 -8.89 -25.99
C TYR A 46 3.29 -8.31 -26.21
N GLU A 47 3.58 -7.87 -27.43
CA GLU A 47 4.91 -7.37 -27.79
C GLU A 47 4.98 -5.84 -27.89
N ASN A 48 3.86 -5.20 -28.25
CA ASN A 48 3.81 -3.77 -28.50
C ASN A 48 3.39 -2.99 -27.25
N PRO A 49 4.29 -2.22 -26.60
CA PRO A 49 3.94 -1.42 -25.43
C PRO A 49 2.88 -0.34 -25.70
N ASN A 50 2.66 0.04 -26.95
CA ASN A 50 1.64 1.04 -27.29
C ASN A 50 0.21 0.50 -27.23
N ASP A 51 0.04 -0.82 -27.11
CA ASP A 51 -1.27 -1.44 -26.87
C ASP A 51 -1.78 -1.14 -25.44
N LEU A 52 -0.89 -0.65 -24.56
CA LEU A 52 -1.26 -0.15 -23.23
C LEU A 52 -1.81 1.28 -23.31
N GLU A 53 -3.05 1.46 -22.85
CA GLU A 53 -3.67 2.77 -22.60
C GLU A 53 -3.66 3.03 -21.08
N VAL A 54 -2.72 3.85 -20.60
CA VAL A 54 -2.57 4.16 -19.17
C VAL A 54 -3.62 5.20 -18.76
N ASN A 55 -4.39 4.90 -17.71
CA ASN A 55 -5.49 5.72 -17.23
C ASN A 55 -5.50 5.87 -15.69
N THR A 56 -4.32 5.96 -15.09
CA THR A 56 -4.15 6.14 -13.65
C THR A 56 -4.85 7.40 -13.12
N LEU A 57 -5.59 7.28 -12.02
CA LEU A 57 -6.27 8.39 -11.37
C LEU A 57 -5.27 9.27 -10.61
N GLU A 58 -5.02 10.49 -11.10
CA GLU A 58 -4.04 11.41 -10.49
C GLU A 58 -4.63 12.27 -9.37
N ASP A 59 -5.85 12.77 -9.50
CA ASP A 59 -6.51 13.59 -8.48
C ASP A 59 -8.04 13.45 -8.50
N ALA A 60 -8.59 12.77 -7.51
CA ALA A 60 -10.01 12.88 -7.19
C ALA A 60 -10.19 13.91 -6.08
N VAL A 61 -10.80 15.03 -6.40
CA VAL A 61 -10.91 16.25 -5.57
C VAL A 61 -11.60 16.04 -4.21
N TYR A 62 -12.32 14.95 -4.00
CA TYR A 62 -13.13 14.73 -2.79
C TYR A 62 -12.69 13.62 -1.83
N LEU A 63 -11.79 12.76 -2.23
CA LEU A 63 -11.24 11.73 -1.33
C LEU A 63 -9.78 11.60 -1.72
N SER A 64 -8.81 11.94 -0.94
CA SER A 64 -7.35 11.81 -1.15
C SER A 64 -6.91 10.38 -1.59
N MET A 65 -7.70 9.71 -2.40
CA MET A 65 -7.53 8.36 -2.89
C MET A 65 -6.96 8.41 -4.30
N LYS A 66 -5.70 8.02 -4.42
CA LYS A 66 -5.01 7.77 -5.68
C LYS A 66 -4.78 6.27 -5.79
N ASN A 67 -5.02 5.68 -6.97
CA ASN A 67 -4.52 4.35 -7.25
C ASN A 67 -3.07 4.43 -7.74
N ASP A 68 -2.31 3.34 -7.62
CA ASP A 68 -0.90 3.36 -8.02
C ASP A 68 -0.74 3.31 -9.54
N ILE A 69 -1.28 2.28 -10.19
CA ILE A 69 -1.21 2.12 -11.64
C ILE A 69 -2.53 1.55 -12.14
N SER A 70 -3.09 2.13 -13.20
CA SER A 70 -4.19 1.52 -13.93
C SER A 70 -4.05 1.73 -15.44
N PHE A 71 -4.50 0.75 -16.23
CA PHE A 71 -4.37 0.75 -17.67
C PHE A 71 -5.35 -0.21 -18.34
N LEU A 72 -5.59 0.03 -19.61
CA LEU A 72 -6.37 -0.84 -20.49
C LEU A 72 -5.45 -1.59 -21.45
N ILE A 73 -5.69 -2.87 -21.65
CA ILE A 73 -5.06 -3.69 -22.68
C ILE A 73 -5.95 -4.90 -23.03
N GLY A 74 -6.07 -5.24 -24.29
CA GLY A 74 -6.72 -6.47 -24.75
C GLY A 74 -8.15 -6.67 -24.22
N GLY A 75 -8.88 -5.59 -23.97
CA GLY A 75 -10.24 -5.64 -23.42
C GLY A 75 -10.29 -5.85 -21.91
N THR A 76 -9.17 -5.70 -21.19
CA THR A 76 -9.10 -5.73 -19.73
C THR A 76 -8.80 -4.33 -19.17
N LEU A 77 -9.38 -4.02 -18.01
CA LEU A 77 -9.09 -2.85 -17.18
C LEU A 77 -8.30 -3.33 -15.96
N ASN A 78 -7.03 -2.97 -15.91
CA ASN A 78 -6.12 -3.41 -14.86
C ASN A 78 -5.95 -2.35 -13.80
N LEU A 79 -6.08 -2.76 -12.53
CA LEU A 79 -5.82 -1.96 -11.35
C LEU A 79 -4.72 -2.65 -10.54
N TYR A 80 -3.57 -1.98 -10.39
CA TYR A 80 -2.41 -2.45 -9.66
C TYR A 80 -2.14 -1.53 -8.48
N GLU A 81 -2.10 -2.10 -7.27
CA GLU A 81 -1.84 -1.41 -6.02
C GLU A 81 -0.64 -2.03 -5.32
N HIS A 82 0.26 -1.21 -4.80
CA HIS A 82 1.36 -1.67 -3.97
C HIS A 82 1.01 -1.47 -2.48
N GLN A 83 1.24 -2.49 -1.64
CA GLN A 83 0.96 -2.43 -0.21
C GLN A 83 2.16 -2.91 0.62
N SER A 84 2.61 -2.07 1.56
CA SER A 84 3.64 -2.43 2.54
C SER A 84 3.08 -2.97 3.86
N THR A 85 1.75 -3.00 3.99
CA THR A 85 1.04 -3.52 5.16
C THR A 85 -0.13 -4.36 4.66
N TYR A 86 -0.35 -5.52 5.29
CA TYR A 86 -1.55 -6.31 4.99
C TYR A 86 -2.81 -5.49 5.32
N ASN A 87 -3.71 -5.40 4.34
CA ASN A 87 -4.95 -4.68 4.48
C ASN A 87 -6.11 -5.51 3.89
N PRO A 88 -7.00 -6.09 4.74
CA PRO A 88 -8.12 -6.90 4.25
C PRO A 88 -9.20 -6.07 3.53
N ASN A 89 -9.18 -4.74 3.67
CA ASN A 89 -10.15 -3.85 3.03
C ASN A 89 -9.78 -3.47 1.57
N MET A 90 -8.79 -4.13 0.97
CA MET A 90 -8.42 -3.87 -0.42
C MET A 90 -9.59 -4.05 -1.39
N PRO A 91 -10.47 -5.06 -1.28
CA PRO A 91 -11.61 -5.20 -2.18
C PRO A 91 -12.55 -4.00 -2.17
N LEU A 92 -12.82 -3.41 -1.02
CA LEU A 92 -13.65 -2.19 -0.92
C LEU A 92 -12.96 -0.99 -1.57
N ARG A 93 -11.66 -0.82 -1.35
CA ARG A 93 -10.86 0.23 -2.03
C ARG A 93 -10.86 0.03 -3.53
N GLY A 94 -10.64 -1.22 -3.98
CA GLY A 94 -10.66 -1.58 -5.40
C GLY A 94 -12.00 -1.29 -6.07
N LEU A 95 -13.12 -1.61 -5.41
CA LEU A 95 -14.46 -1.27 -5.91
C LEU A 95 -14.60 0.23 -6.18
N ILE A 96 -14.16 1.09 -5.23
CA ILE A 96 -14.23 2.54 -5.37
C ILE A 96 -13.35 3.03 -6.53
N TYR A 97 -12.14 2.47 -6.68
CA TYR A 97 -11.24 2.83 -7.79
C TYR A 97 -11.78 2.37 -9.14
N LEU A 98 -12.24 1.12 -9.24
CA LEU A 98 -12.80 0.56 -10.46
C LEU A 98 -14.05 1.31 -10.91
N ALA A 99 -14.92 1.71 -9.97
CA ALA A 99 -16.10 2.52 -10.30
C ALA A 99 -15.70 3.85 -10.98
N ARG A 100 -14.67 4.52 -10.48
CA ARG A 100 -14.16 5.77 -11.09
C ARG A 100 -13.47 5.55 -12.43
N LEU A 101 -12.71 4.47 -12.54
CA LEU A 101 -12.06 4.12 -13.81
C LEU A 101 -13.09 3.81 -14.89
N TYR A 102 -14.19 3.13 -14.52
CA TYR A 102 -15.30 2.92 -15.45
C TYR A 102 -16.07 4.20 -15.78
N ASP A 103 -16.24 5.10 -14.82
CA ASP A 103 -16.86 6.41 -15.06
C ASP A 103 -16.06 7.19 -16.11
N GLY A 104 -14.75 7.32 -15.92
CA GLY A 104 -13.85 7.94 -16.91
C GLY A 104 -13.81 7.19 -18.25
N TYR A 105 -13.90 5.85 -18.24
CA TYR A 105 -13.99 5.07 -19.47
C TYR A 105 -15.27 5.35 -20.24
N VAL A 106 -16.41 5.40 -19.55
CA VAL A 106 -17.73 5.71 -20.12
C VAL A 106 -17.73 7.10 -20.74
N GLU A 107 -17.18 8.10 -20.05
CA GLU A 107 -17.03 9.46 -20.57
C GLU A 107 -16.12 9.51 -21.81
N THR A 108 -14.92 8.95 -21.72
CA THR A 108 -13.93 8.98 -22.81
C THR A 108 -14.41 8.28 -24.07
N LYS A 109 -15.14 7.16 -23.92
CA LYS A 109 -15.71 6.41 -25.04
C LYS A 109 -17.10 6.91 -25.45
N ASN A 110 -17.61 7.96 -24.83
CA ASN A 110 -18.92 8.55 -25.07
C ASN A 110 -20.06 7.50 -25.04
N ILE A 111 -20.06 6.63 -24.03
CA ILE A 111 -21.01 5.53 -23.90
C ILE A 111 -22.31 6.05 -23.29
N ASN A 112 -23.43 5.93 -24.05
CA ASN A 112 -24.75 6.25 -23.51
C ASN A 112 -25.31 5.10 -22.65
N LEU A 113 -25.26 5.27 -21.33
CA LEU A 113 -25.76 4.30 -20.34
C LEU A 113 -27.28 4.19 -20.31
N TYR A 114 -28.00 5.19 -20.82
CA TYR A 114 -29.48 5.20 -20.89
C TYR A 114 -30.04 4.55 -22.18
N SER A 115 -29.16 4.04 -23.02
CA SER A 115 -29.51 3.27 -24.19
C SER A 115 -30.15 1.94 -23.83
N SER A 116 -31.13 1.47 -24.58
CA SER A 116 -31.74 0.13 -24.44
C SER A 116 -30.79 -1.02 -24.84
N SER A 117 -29.67 -0.73 -25.50
CA SER A 117 -28.68 -1.72 -25.93
C SER A 117 -27.62 -1.94 -24.85
N LEU A 118 -27.29 -3.21 -24.56
CA LEU A 118 -26.22 -3.58 -23.63
C LEU A 118 -24.87 -3.02 -24.09
N LYS A 119 -24.18 -2.28 -23.22
CA LYS A 119 -22.83 -1.76 -23.48
C LYS A 119 -21.78 -2.74 -22.94
N LYS A 120 -20.79 -3.04 -23.77
CA LYS A 120 -19.64 -3.86 -23.37
C LYS A 120 -18.62 -3.00 -22.65
N LEU A 121 -18.13 -3.49 -21.53
CA LEU A 121 -17.07 -2.87 -20.73
C LEU A 121 -15.84 -3.77 -20.69
N PRO A 122 -14.62 -3.24 -20.50
CA PRO A 122 -13.44 -4.06 -20.29
C PRO A 122 -13.58 -4.87 -19.00
N ILE A 123 -13.00 -6.07 -18.98
CA ILE A 123 -13.01 -6.95 -17.80
C ILE A 123 -12.07 -6.37 -16.74
N PRO A 124 -12.53 -6.14 -15.49
CA PRO A 124 -11.67 -5.61 -14.45
C PRO A 124 -10.76 -6.72 -13.88
N GLN A 125 -9.49 -6.38 -13.69
CA GLN A 125 -8.52 -7.19 -12.95
C GLN A 125 -7.92 -6.33 -11.84
N TYR A 126 -7.81 -6.88 -10.64
CA TYR A 126 -7.28 -6.17 -9.49
C TYR A 126 -6.20 -6.98 -8.79
N PHE A 127 -4.96 -6.49 -8.86
CA PHE A 127 -3.79 -7.06 -8.21
C PHE A 127 -3.24 -6.14 -7.14
N VAL A 128 -2.87 -6.72 -5.99
CA VAL A 128 -2.25 -6.03 -4.86
C VAL A 128 -0.86 -6.63 -4.65
N PHE A 129 0.18 -5.85 -4.85
CA PHE A 129 1.56 -6.28 -4.66
C PHE A 129 1.99 -6.02 -3.22
N TYR A 130 2.02 -7.07 -2.41
CA TYR A 130 2.41 -7.00 -1.01
C TYR A 130 3.92 -7.08 -0.84
N ASN A 131 4.48 -6.06 -0.21
CA ASN A 131 5.89 -6.01 0.17
C ASN A 131 6.05 -5.52 1.62
N GLY A 132 5.33 -6.17 2.55
CA GLY A 132 5.39 -5.89 3.98
C GLY A 132 6.44 -6.74 4.70
N THR A 133 6.54 -6.54 6.02
CA THR A 133 7.44 -7.32 6.89
C THR A 133 6.71 -8.46 7.61
N LYS A 134 5.37 -8.41 7.67
CA LYS A 134 4.56 -9.50 8.22
C LYS A 134 4.53 -10.61 7.18
N GLU A 135 4.77 -11.84 7.61
CA GLU A 135 4.74 -13.00 6.75
C GLU A 135 3.34 -13.18 6.13
N GLN A 136 3.30 -13.45 4.85
CA GLN A 136 2.08 -13.69 4.06
C GLN A 136 2.37 -14.80 3.05
N PRO A 137 1.37 -15.63 2.69
CA PRO A 137 1.53 -16.61 1.62
C PRO A 137 1.84 -15.93 0.28
N ASP A 138 2.28 -16.70 -0.70
CA ASP A 138 2.60 -16.22 -2.04
C ASP A 138 1.41 -15.51 -2.69
N GLU A 139 0.21 -16.07 -2.52
CA GLU A 139 -1.03 -15.52 -3.02
C GLU A 139 -2.11 -15.54 -1.92
N THR A 140 -2.91 -14.49 -1.87
CA THR A 140 -4.11 -14.38 -1.02
C THR A 140 -5.24 -13.77 -1.82
N ILE A 141 -6.36 -14.45 -1.87
CA ILE A 141 -7.59 -13.92 -2.47
C ILE A 141 -8.35 -13.14 -1.39
N LEU A 142 -8.56 -11.86 -1.62
CA LEU A 142 -9.36 -10.99 -0.77
C LEU A 142 -10.70 -10.74 -1.43
N GLN A 143 -11.79 -10.90 -0.69
CA GLN A 143 -13.15 -10.77 -1.23
C GLN A 143 -13.94 -9.69 -0.51
N LEU A 144 -14.70 -8.89 -1.23
CA LEU A 144 -15.57 -7.87 -0.66
C LEU A 144 -16.67 -8.48 0.22
N THR A 145 -17.11 -9.68 -0.13
CA THR A 145 -18.11 -10.44 0.65
C THR A 145 -17.70 -10.71 2.08
N ASP A 146 -16.38 -10.79 2.36
CA ASP A 146 -15.86 -11.01 3.72
C ASP A 146 -16.06 -9.79 4.64
N ALA A 147 -16.35 -8.62 4.06
CA ALA A 147 -16.58 -7.38 4.77
C ALA A 147 -18.07 -7.08 5.04
N PHE A 148 -19.01 -7.88 4.50
CA PHE A 148 -20.43 -7.67 4.75
C PHE A 148 -20.84 -8.18 6.11
N GLU A 149 -21.72 -7.42 6.76
CA GLU A 149 -22.31 -7.85 8.03
C GLU A 149 -23.15 -9.11 7.84
N SER A 150 -23.05 -10.03 8.79
CA SER A 150 -23.85 -11.25 8.78
C SER A 150 -25.32 -10.92 9.06
N VAL A 151 -26.22 -11.39 8.19
CA VAL A 151 -27.67 -11.26 8.37
C VAL A 151 -28.28 -12.65 8.53
N SER A 152 -29.38 -12.73 9.29
CA SER A 152 -30.04 -14.01 9.64
C SER A 152 -30.72 -14.74 8.47
N ASP A 153 -30.87 -14.07 7.33
CA ASP A 153 -31.59 -14.59 6.16
C ASP A 153 -30.63 -14.71 4.97
N ASN A 154 -30.06 -15.76 4.66
CA ASN A 154 -29.16 -16.10 3.54
C ASN A 154 -29.21 -15.16 2.30
N ARG A 155 -29.24 -13.83 2.49
CA ARG A 155 -29.24 -12.85 1.40
C ARG A 155 -27.96 -12.94 0.62
N GLN A 156 -28.09 -12.96 -0.70
CA GLN A 156 -26.93 -12.88 -1.58
C GLN A 156 -26.59 -11.41 -1.86
N PRO A 157 -25.32 -10.99 -1.72
CA PRO A 157 -24.93 -9.66 -2.06
C PRO A 157 -25.03 -9.41 -3.57
N CYS A 158 -25.48 -8.22 -3.95
CA CYS A 158 -25.51 -7.80 -5.36
C CYS A 158 -24.15 -7.29 -5.87
N LEU A 159 -23.16 -7.13 -4.96
CA LEU A 159 -21.81 -6.66 -5.29
C LEU A 159 -20.78 -7.70 -4.88
N GLN A 160 -19.82 -7.93 -5.76
CA GLN A 160 -18.60 -8.69 -5.50
C GLN A 160 -17.40 -7.95 -6.11
N CYS A 161 -16.35 -7.83 -5.34
CA CYS A 161 -15.04 -7.35 -5.79
C CYS A 161 -13.97 -8.26 -5.20
N THR A 162 -13.10 -8.77 -6.05
CA THR A 162 -12.01 -9.66 -5.66
C THR A 162 -10.69 -8.98 -5.94
N ALA A 163 -9.80 -8.96 -4.96
CA ALA A 163 -8.42 -8.55 -5.11
C ALA A 163 -7.49 -9.76 -4.97
N VAL A 164 -6.57 -9.95 -5.91
CA VAL A 164 -5.51 -10.95 -5.83
C VAL A 164 -4.29 -10.30 -5.21
N MET A 165 -3.99 -10.61 -3.96
CA MET A 165 -2.79 -10.12 -3.29
C MET A 165 -1.63 -11.09 -3.53
N LEU A 166 -0.54 -10.58 -4.11
CA LEU A 166 0.68 -11.32 -4.42
C LEU A 166 1.81 -10.86 -3.50
N ASN A 167 2.43 -11.78 -2.79
CA ASN A 167 3.61 -11.50 -1.97
C ASN A 167 4.83 -11.35 -2.87
N ILE A 168 5.31 -10.11 -3.03
CA ILE A 168 6.47 -9.79 -3.85
C ILE A 168 7.76 -9.59 -3.02
N ASN A 169 7.83 -10.13 -1.82
CA ASN A 169 9.08 -10.17 -1.08
C ASN A 169 10.07 -11.13 -1.74
N TYR A 170 11.36 -10.90 -1.51
CA TYR A 170 12.40 -11.77 -2.02
C TYR A 170 12.21 -13.21 -1.50
N GLY A 171 12.27 -14.18 -2.41
CA GLY A 171 12.01 -15.60 -2.12
C GLY A 171 10.57 -16.06 -2.33
N HIS A 172 9.64 -15.15 -2.61
CA HIS A 172 8.23 -15.45 -2.89
C HIS A 172 7.92 -15.36 -4.38
N ASN A 173 6.82 -16.00 -4.81
CA ASN A 173 6.31 -15.98 -6.18
C ASN A 173 7.40 -16.18 -7.25
N LEU A 174 8.26 -17.18 -7.08
CA LEU A 174 9.45 -17.39 -7.93
C LEU A 174 9.10 -17.47 -9.41
N ALA A 175 8.03 -18.18 -9.77
CA ALA A 175 7.60 -18.30 -11.16
C ALA A 175 7.20 -16.95 -11.80
N LEU A 176 6.57 -16.04 -11.01
CA LEU A 176 6.26 -14.69 -11.44
C LEU A 176 7.55 -13.85 -11.59
N MET A 177 8.47 -13.99 -10.64
CA MET A 177 9.75 -13.29 -10.65
C MET A 177 10.65 -13.71 -11.83
N GLU A 178 10.56 -14.98 -12.28
CA GLU A 178 11.27 -15.46 -13.46
C GLU A 178 10.70 -14.89 -14.76
N LYS A 179 9.38 -14.62 -14.79
CA LYS A 179 8.70 -14.05 -15.97
C LYS A 179 8.81 -12.53 -16.05
N CYS A 180 8.99 -11.84 -14.92
CA CYS A 180 9.10 -10.38 -14.86
C CYS A 180 10.39 -9.97 -14.15
N GLN A 181 11.47 -9.79 -14.94
CA GLN A 181 12.79 -9.42 -14.43
C GLN A 181 12.73 -8.11 -13.62
N ARG A 182 11.97 -7.12 -14.05
CA ARG A 182 11.80 -5.83 -13.36
C ARG A 182 11.21 -6.00 -11.95
N LEU A 183 10.21 -6.87 -11.80
CA LEU A 183 9.61 -7.16 -10.49
C LEU A 183 10.60 -7.90 -9.57
N LYS A 184 11.38 -8.84 -10.13
CA LYS A 184 12.45 -9.53 -9.40
C LYS A 184 13.50 -8.55 -8.90
N GLU A 185 13.96 -7.64 -9.74
CA GLU A 185 14.92 -6.60 -9.36
C GLU A 185 14.39 -5.68 -8.28
N TYR A 186 13.11 -5.29 -8.36
CA TYR A 186 12.44 -4.52 -7.31
C TYR A 186 12.45 -5.27 -5.97
N SER A 187 12.12 -6.55 -5.97
CA SER A 187 12.14 -7.42 -4.80
C SER A 187 13.53 -7.47 -4.16
N ILE A 188 14.58 -7.71 -4.97
CA ILE A 188 15.98 -7.75 -4.52
C ILE A 188 16.42 -6.39 -3.96
N PHE A 189 16.05 -5.29 -4.59
CA PHE A 189 16.38 -3.95 -4.10
C PHE A 189 15.80 -3.71 -2.71
N VAL A 190 14.51 -3.99 -2.51
CA VAL A 190 13.85 -3.79 -1.21
C VAL A 190 14.47 -4.69 -0.14
N ASP A 191 14.82 -5.93 -0.46
CA ASP A 191 15.50 -6.84 0.47
C ASP A 191 16.91 -6.34 0.80
N THR A 192 17.68 -5.87 -0.19
CA THR A 192 19.00 -5.27 0.00
C THR A 192 18.94 -4.08 0.96
N VAL A 193 17.95 -3.19 0.80
CA VAL A 193 17.72 -2.07 1.74
C VAL A 193 17.48 -2.60 3.15
N ARG A 194 16.62 -3.61 3.33
CA ARG A 194 16.34 -4.20 4.65
C ARG A 194 17.59 -4.80 5.28
N ILE A 195 18.40 -5.52 4.51
CA ILE A 195 19.66 -6.12 4.97
C ILE A 195 20.65 -5.04 5.43
N GLN A 196 20.84 -3.97 4.65
CA GLN A 196 21.76 -2.90 5.03
C GLN A 196 21.28 -2.14 6.28
N CYS A 197 19.98 -1.90 6.41
CA CYS A 197 19.41 -1.26 7.59
C CYS A 197 19.56 -2.10 8.89
N LYS A 198 19.72 -3.42 8.80
CA LYS A 198 20.04 -4.26 9.96
C LYS A 198 21.52 -4.17 10.36
N LYS A 199 22.42 -3.71 9.47
CA LYS A 199 23.88 -3.68 9.69
C LYS A 199 24.38 -2.35 10.27
N THR A 200 23.60 -1.29 10.22
CA THR A 200 24.00 0.02 10.74
C THR A 200 22.79 0.76 11.32
N SER A 201 23.03 1.55 12.35
CA SER A 201 22.02 2.43 12.96
C SER A 201 21.81 3.74 12.17
N ASP A 202 22.66 4.06 11.18
CA ASP A 202 22.46 5.20 10.30
C ASP A 202 21.65 4.82 9.05
N PRO A 203 20.35 5.19 9.00
CA PRO A 203 19.49 4.86 7.88
C PRO A 203 19.98 5.44 6.54
N ARG A 204 20.57 6.65 6.57
CA ARG A 204 21.08 7.29 5.34
C ARG A 204 22.24 6.51 4.75
N HIS A 205 23.19 6.11 5.58
CA HIS A 205 24.31 5.27 5.16
C HIS A 205 23.82 3.92 4.63
N ALA A 206 22.89 3.26 5.35
CA ALA A 206 22.33 1.98 4.95
C ALA A 206 21.65 2.05 3.56
N VAL A 207 20.80 3.03 3.34
CA VAL A 207 20.05 3.20 2.08
C VAL A 207 21.00 3.54 0.93
N THR A 208 21.95 4.47 1.14
CA THR A 208 22.94 4.83 0.12
C THR A 208 23.76 3.61 -0.29
N LYS A 209 24.23 2.82 0.68
CA LYS A 209 24.99 1.60 0.42
C LYS A 209 24.16 0.55 -0.32
N ALA A 210 22.88 0.40 0.01
CA ALA A 210 21.98 -0.52 -0.69
C ALA A 210 21.81 -0.12 -2.16
N VAL A 211 21.64 1.17 -2.44
CA VAL A 211 21.55 1.72 -3.81
C VAL A 211 22.85 1.44 -4.58
N ASP A 212 24.02 1.71 -3.98
CA ASP A 212 25.31 1.49 -4.63
C ASP A 212 25.53 -0.01 -4.96
N ILE A 213 25.23 -0.91 -4.02
CA ILE A 213 25.30 -2.37 -4.24
C ILE A 213 24.39 -2.79 -5.39
N CYS A 214 23.18 -2.27 -5.48
CA CYS A 214 22.24 -2.62 -6.54
C CYS A 214 22.71 -2.09 -7.91
N ILE A 215 23.27 -0.88 -7.96
CA ILE A 215 23.87 -0.32 -9.19
C ILE A 215 25.06 -1.18 -9.67
N GLU A 216 25.95 -1.58 -8.76
CA GLU A 216 27.09 -2.46 -9.08
C GLU A 216 26.66 -3.84 -9.59
N LYS A 217 25.54 -4.35 -9.09
CA LYS A 217 24.97 -5.66 -9.49
C LYS A 217 23.98 -5.58 -10.64
N GLU A 218 23.90 -4.46 -11.33
CA GLU A 218 22.97 -4.21 -12.46
C GLU A 218 21.47 -4.36 -12.10
N ILE A 219 21.11 -4.27 -10.80
CA ILE A 219 19.73 -4.39 -10.29
C ILE A 219 19.06 -3.02 -10.34
N LEU A 220 17.99 -2.86 -11.12
CA LEU A 220 17.29 -1.58 -11.35
C LEU A 220 18.25 -0.45 -11.72
N ARG A 221 19.38 -0.74 -12.37
CA ARG A 221 20.47 0.22 -12.58
C ARG A 221 20.01 1.47 -13.30
N ASP A 222 19.22 1.33 -14.35
CA ASP A 222 18.68 2.44 -15.15
C ASP A 222 17.87 3.42 -14.29
N VAL A 223 17.02 2.91 -13.40
CA VAL A 223 16.23 3.71 -12.47
C VAL A 223 17.10 4.32 -11.37
N LEU A 224 17.96 3.50 -10.75
CA LEU A 224 18.79 3.92 -9.61
C LEU A 224 19.86 4.95 -9.99
N VAL A 225 20.46 4.84 -11.17
CA VAL A 225 21.44 5.84 -11.65
C VAL A 225 20.74 7.16 -11.96
N LYS A 226 19.59 7.08 -12.67
CA LYS A 226 18.85 8.28 -13.08
C LYS A 226 18.20 9.02 -11.90
N HIS A 227 17.71 8.29 -10.89
CA HIS A 227 16.91 8.82 -9.79
C HIS A 227 17.54 8.60 -8.41
N LYS A 228 18.87 8.45 -8.33
CA LYS A 228 19.58 8.08 -7.09
C LYS A 228 19.16 8.90 -5.87
N ALA A 229 19.22 10.21 -5.97
CA ALA A 229 18.89 11.11 -4.85
C ALA A 229 17.42 11.04 -4.46
N GLU A 230 16.53 10.92 -5.44
CA GLU A 230 15.08 10.78 -5.22
C GLU A 230 14.75 9.47 -4.52
N VAL A 231 15.30 8.34 -4.97
CA VAL A 231 15.08 7.02 -4.37
C VAL A 231 15.60 6.99 -2.93
N ILE A 232 16.81 7.52 -2.67
CA ILE A 232 17.34 7.61 -1.30
C ILE A 232 16.39 8.43 -0.42
N SER A 233 15.95 9.59 -0.88
CA SER A 233 15.00 10.44 -0.14
C SER A 233 13.67 9.74 0.12
N MET A 234 13.10 9.06 -0.87
CA MET A 234 11.85 8.29 -0.72
C MET A 234 11.98 7.21 0.35
N VAL A 235 13.07 6.44 0.33
CA VAL A 235 13.29 5.37 1.30
C VAL A 235 13.50 5.94 2.71
N LEU A 236 14.30 7.01 2.85
CA LEU A 236 14.54 7.67 4.14
C LEU A 236 13.29 8.25 4.78
N THR A 237 12.42 8.86 3.99
CA THR A 237 11.15 9.41 4.48
C THR A 237 10.31 8.34 5.19
N SER A 238 10.38 7.08 4.76
CA SER A 238 9.65 5.99 5.39
C SER A 238 10.25 5.50 6.70
N PHE A 239 11.57 5.61 6.87
CA PHE A 239 12.20 5.26 8.15
C PHE A 239 11.81 6.25 9.22
N ASN A 240 11.86 7.55 8.92
CA ASN A 240 11.41 8.59 9.84
C ASN A 240 9.95 8.40 10.24
N GLN A 241 9.11 7.95 9.31
CA GLN A 241 7.71 7.68 9.58
C GLN A 241 7.50 6.46 10.48
N LYS A 242 8.23 5.35 10.25
CA LYS A 242 8.14 4.16 11.13
C LYS A 242 8.59 4.48 12.55
N ALA A 243 9.69 5.21 12.70
CA ALA A 243 10.15 5.66 14.01
C ALA A 243 9.09 6.51 14.72
N TYR A 244 8.44 7.42 14.00
CA TYR A 244 7.35 8.24 14.53
C TYR A 244 6.11 7.40 14.91
N GLU A 245 5.72 6.43 14.07
CA GLU A 245 4.58 5.53 14.35
C GLU A 245 4.87 4.61 15.56
N GLU A 246 6.11 4.15 15.72
CA GLU A 246 6.55 3.37 16.89
C GLU A 246 6.55 4.24 18.15
N ASP A 247 7.02 5.46 18.07
CA ASP A 247 7.00 6.43 19.16
C ASP A 247 5.56 6.74 19.61
N LEU A 248 4.68 6.98 18.63
CA LEU A 248 3.25 7.20 18.89
C LEU A 248 2.57 5.98 19.55
N LYS A 249 2.91 4.76 19.11
CA LYS A 249 2.39 3.52 19.72
C LYS A 249 2.91 3.33 21.14
N ASN A 250 4.16 3.70 21.40
CA ASN A 250 4.74 3.62 22.72
C ASN A 250 4.07 4.63 23.66
N GLN A 251 3.91 5.88 23.22
CA GLN A 251 3.18 6.92 23.99
C GLN A 251 1.74 6.51 24.27
N TYR A 252 1.05 5.88 23.31
CA TYR A 252 -0.30 5.38 23.52
C TYR A 252 -0.36 4.25 24.55
N LYS A 253 0.61 3.31 24.54
CA LYS A 253 0.71 2.25 25.53
C LYS A 253 0.99 2.81 26.93
N GLU A 254 1.95 3.75 27.03
CA GLU A 254 2.26 4.44 28.28
C GLU A 254 1.05 5.16 28.84
N GLY A 255 0.28 5.87 27.99
CA GLY A 255 -0.96 6.53 28.40
C GLY A 255 -2.05 5.57 28.88
N ILE A 256 -2.17 4.37 28.28
CA ILE A 256 -3.08 3.32 28.77
C ILE A 256 -2.63 2.79 30.12
N GLU A 257 -1.33 2.51 30.30
CA GLU A 257 -0.79 2.01 31.56
C GLU A 257 -0.94 3.03 32.70
N GLU A 258 -0.70 4.31 32.41
CA GLU A 258 -0.95 5.39 33.36
C GLU A 258 -2.45 5.51 33.71
N GLY A 259 -3.33 5.42 32.71
CA GLY A 259 -4.77 5.44 32.91
C GLY A 259 -5.29 4.29 33.77
N ILE A 260 -4.78 3.07 33.54
CA ILE A 260 -5.09 1.88 34.34
C ILE A 260 -4.59 2.07 35.79
N ASN A 261 -3.35 2.55 35.98
CA ASN A 261 -2.78 2.78 37.30
C ASN A 261 -3.54 3.87 38.09
N LEU A 262 -3.97 4.94 37.40
CA LEU A 262 -4.78 5.99 38.02
C LEU A 262 -6.17 5.46 38.41
N GLY A 263 -6.82 4.72 37.50
CA GLY A 263 -8.14 4.11 37.79
C GLY A 263 -8.06 3.10 38.94
N GLN A 264 -7.02 2.28 39.02
CA GLN A 264 -6.80 1.37 40.15
C GLN A 264 -6.60 2.13 41.48
N LYS A 265 -5.82 3.22 41.47
CA LYS A 265 -5.63 4.07 42.66
C LYS A 265 -6.94 4.72 43.12
N GLU A 266 -7.74 5.21 42.20
CA GLU A 266 -9.04 5.79 42.52
C GLU A 266 -10.01 4.76 43.12
N ILE A 267 -10.05 3.54 42.57
CA ILE A 267 -10.86 2.44 43.09
C ILE A 267 -10.41 2.07 44.51
N VAL A 268 -9.11 1.91 44.74
CA VAL A 268 -8.56 1.61 46.07
C VAL A 268 -8.86 2.71 47.07
N LEU A 269 -8.71 3.99 46.71
CA LEU A 269 -9.05 5.13 47.53
C LEU A 269 -10.53 5.16 47.86
N HIS A 270 -11.41 4.90 46.90
CA HIS A 270 -12.84 4.83 47.10
C HIS A 270 -13.23 3.69 48.06
N MET A 271 -12.61 2.51 47.93
CA MET A 271 -12.81 1.37 48.81
C MET A 271 -12.39 1.69 50.27
N LEU A 272 -11.23 2.33 50.46
CA LEU A 272 -10.76 2.75 51.76
C LEU A 272 -11.67 3.80 52.41
N HIS A 273 -12.16 4.78 51.68
CA HIS A 273 -13.11 5.78 52.18
C HIS A 273 -14.48 5.16 52.48
N SER A 274 -14.85 4.06 51.86
CA SER A 274 -16.08 3.30 52.09
C SER A 274 -16.00 2.35 53.28
N GLY A 275 -14.85 2.32 53.99
CA GLY A 275 -14.66 1.52 55.19
C GLY A 275 -14.31 0.06 54.96
N ASN A 276 -13.90 -0.31 53.75
CA ASN A 276 -13.41 -1.65 53.42
C ASN A 276 -11.97 -1.81 53.88
N SER A 277 -11.63 -2.97 54.47
CA SER A 277 -10.26 -3.33 54.89
C SER A 277 -9.43 -3.76 53.67
N PRO A 278 -8.11 -3.49 53.60
CA PRO A 278 -7.21 -3.96 52.56
C PRO A 278 -7.14 -5.48 52.40
N GLU A 279 -7.71 -6.25 53.33
CA GLU A 279 -7.72 -7.72 53.34
C GLU A 279 -9.03 -8.31 52.75
N GLN A 280 -9.94 -7.50 52.25
CA GLN A 280 -11.14 -7.88 51.53
C GLN A 280 -11.02 -7.52 50.02
#